data_5fcb785b5a426bad14203890d981a03a
#
_entry.id   5fcb785b5a426bad14203890d981a03a
#
_cell.length_a   1.000
_cell.length_b   1.000
_cell.length_c   1.000
_cell.angle_alpha   90.00
_cell.angle_beta   90.00
_cell.angle_gamma   90.00
#
_symmetry.space_group_name_H-M   'P 1'
#
loop_
_entity.id
_entity.type
_entity.pdbx_description
1 polymer ?
#
loop_
_entity_poly.entity_id
_entity_poly.type
_entity_poly.pdbx_seq_one_letter_code
_entity_poly.pdbx_strand_id
1 'polypeptide(L)'
;LPLTPETKGLMDGNFLTRLPRGARLAHAGRGAQLDMTALRRALDEGQISAAMLDVTDPEPLPQDHWAWADPRVIVTPHVASETNHAEGAAHALAVIRATREGRAIPGMVDPRRGY
;
A
#
# COMPACT_ATOMS: atom_id res chain seq x y z
N LEU A 1 -4.88 3.73 1.90
CA LEU A 1 -6.05 3.71 1.01
C LEU A 1 -6.27 2.28 0.51
N PRO A 2 -7.54 1.81 0.38
CA PRO A 2 -7.83 0.55 -0.29
C PRO A 2 -7.45 0.62 -1.77
N LEU A 3 -7.18 -0.53 -2.39
CA LEU A 3 -6.97 -0.61 -3.83
C LEU A 3 -8.33 -0.66 -4.53
N THR A 4 -8.61 0.38 -5.30
CA THR A 4 -9.82 0.51 -6.13
C THR A 4 -9.43 0.93 -7.55
N PRO A 5 -10.34 0.90 -8.53
CA PRO A 5 -10.05 1.44 -9.85
C PRO A 5 -9.53 2.88 -9.83
N GLU A 6 -10.01 3.70 -8.90
CA GLU A 6 -9.62 5.11 -8.77
C GLU A 6 -8.27 5.31 -8.06
N THR A 7 -7.83 4.35 -7.24
CA THR A 7 -6.57 4.43 -6.50
C THR A 7 -5.44 3.65 -7.15
N LYS A 8 -5.73 2.80 -8.12
CA LYS A 8 -4.73 2.09 -8.91
C LYS A 8 -3.91 3.09 -9.73
N GLY A 9 -2.58 3.03 -9.59
CA GLY A 9 -1.66 3.94 -10.27
C GLY A 9 -1.76 5.40 -9.80
N LEU A 10 -2.36 5.66 -8.63
CA LEU A 10 -2.52 7.02 -8.10
C LEU A 10 -1.19 7.74 -7.92
N MET A 11 -0.16 7.02 -7.50
CA MET A 11 1.20 7.57 -7.34
C MET A 11 2.00 7.39 -8.63
N ASP A 12 1.61 8.13 -9.65
CA ASP A 12 2.25 8.21 -10.96
C ASP A 12 3.34 9.30 -11.01
N GLY A 13 3.92 9.53 -12.18
CA GLY A 13 4.92 10.58 -12.39
C GLY A 13 4.41 11.98 -12.07
N ASN A 14 3.14 12.29 -12.40
CA ASN A 14 2.54 13.58 -12.08
C ASN A 14 2.38 13.80 -10.60
N PHE A 15 2.00 12.74 -9.87
CA PHE A 15 1.94 12.78 -8.40
C PHE A 15 3.33 13.04 -7.81
N LEU A 16 4.33 12.27 -8.23
CA LEU A 16 5.68 12.36 -7.68
C LEU A 16 6.33 13.73 -7.94
N THR A 17 6.08 14.35 -9.08
CA THR A 17 6.62 15.69 -9.40
C THR A 17 6.00 16.82 -8.57
N ARG A 18 4.84 16.61 -7.96
CA ARG A 18 4.20 17.60 -7.07
C ARG A 18 4.76 17.60 -5.65
N LEU A 19 5.51 16.57 -5.29
CA LEU A 19 6.17 16.50 -3.98
C LEU A 19 7.36 17.49 -3.95
N PRO A 20 7.78 17.97 -2.78
CA PRO A 20 9.00 18.74 -2.67
C PRO A 20 10.20 17.98 -3.23
N ARG A 21 11.12 18.68 -3.90
CA ARG A 21 12.35 18.05 -4.39
C ARG A 21 13.15 17.43 -3.24
N GLY A 22 13.62 16.21 -3.43
CA GLY A 22 14.32 15.45 -2.39
C GLY A 22 13.38 14.80 -1.36
N ALA A 23 12.08 14.76 -1.61
CA ALA A 23 11.12 14.08 -0.74
C ALA A 23 11.50 12.61 -0.52
N ARG A 24 11.07 12.06 0.60
CA ARG A 24 11.16 10.63 0.91
C ARG A 24 9.78 10.01 0.84
N LEU A 25 9.68 8.85 0.20
CA LEU A 25 8.42 8.12 0.06
C LEU A 25 8.40 6.92 1.00
N ALA A 26 7.32 6.76 1.76
CA ALA A 26 7.02 5.52 2.48
C ALA A 26 5.69 4.96 1.96
N HIS A 27 5.71 3.74 1.42
CA HIS A 27 4.55 3.11 0.83
C HIS A 27 4.22 1.79 1.54
N ALA A 28 3.16 1.83 2.36
CA ALA A 28 2.60 0.68 3.08
C ALA A 28 1.09 0.50 2.77
N GLY A 29 0.68 0.86 1.56
CA GLY A 29 -0.70 0.73 1.10
C GLY A 29 -0.94 -0.56 0.33
N ARG A 30 -1.04 -0.45 -1.00
CA ARG A 30 -1.13 -1.58 -1.94
C ARG A 30 -0.21 -1.30 -3.13
N GLY A 31 0.62 -2.26 -3.52
CA GLY A 31 1.67 -2.10 -4.52
C GLY A 31 1.18 -1.45 -5.83
N ALA A 32 0.04 -1.91 -6.32
CA ALA A 32 -0.56 -1.39 -7.57
C ALA A 32 -0.99 0.10 -7.53
N GLN A 33 -0.88 0.78 -6.39
CA GLN A 33 -1.12 2.22 -6.28
C GLN A 33 0.08 3.05 -6.74
N LEU A 34 1.28 2.45 -6.82
CA LEU A 34 2.52 3.12 -7.18
C LEU A 34 3.01 2.66 -8.56
N ASP A 35 3.33 3.61 -9.44
CA ASP A 35 4.08 3.35 -10.66
C ASP A 35 5.58 3.24 -10.33
N MET A 36 6.09 2.01 -10.34
CA MET A 36 7.49 1.70 -10.05
C MET A 36 8.46 2.27 -11.09
N THR A 37 8.01 2.44 -12.34
CA THR A 37 8.82 3.07 -13.39
C THR A 37 8.96 4.58 -13.14
N ALA A 38 7.85 5.22 -12.78
CA ALA A 38 7.86 6.63 -12.40
C ALA A 38 8.68 6.87 -11.13
N LEU A 39 8.61 5.97 -10.13
CA LEU A 39 9.44 6.06 -8.94
C LEU A 39 10.93 6.00 -9.27
N ARG A 40 11.36 5.03 -10.10
CA ARG A 40 12.74 4.92 -10.51
C ARG A 40 13.25 6.21 -11.15
N ARG A 41 12.48 6.76 -12.09
CA ARG A 41 12.83 8.03 -12.73
C ARG A 41 12.89 9.17 -11.72
N ALA A 42 11.94 9.27 -10.80
CA ALA A 42 11.93 10.31 -9.77
C ALA A 42 13.14 10.24 -8.82
N LEU A 43 13.62 9.02 -8.52
CA LEU A 43 14.86 8.79 -7.76
C LEU A 43 16.09 9.24 -8.57
N ASP A 44 16.16 8.91 -9.85
CA ASP A 44 17.31 9.24 -10.72
C ASP A 44 17.39 10.76 -10.98
N GLU A 45 16.27 11.43 -11.06
CA GLU A 45 16.18 12.88 -11.22
C GLU A 45 16.35 13.65 -9.88
N GLY A 46 16.42 12.93 -8.73
CA GLY A 46 16.53 13.51 -7.39
C GLY A 46 15.25 14.21 -6.94
N GLN A 47 14.12 13.95 -7.57
CA GLN A 47 12.80 14.40 -7.13
C GLN A 47 12.41 13.68 -5.84
N ILE A 48 12.65 12.36 -5.80
CA ILE A 48 12.58 11.53 -4.60
C ILE A 48 14.01 11.18 -4.20
N SER A 49 14.36 11.34 -2.92
CA SER A 49 15.71 11.04 -2.40
C SER A 49 15.84 9.62 -1.87
N ALA A 50 14.77 9.03 -1.38
CA ALA A 50 14.72 7.64 -0.91
C ALA A 50 13.28 7.13 -0.88
N ALA A 51 13.11 5.82 -0.98
CA ALA A 51 11.80 5.16 -0.86
C ALA A 51 11.87 3.95 0.06
N MET A 52 10.82 3.75 0.88
CA MET A 52 10.55 2.52 1.61
C MET A 52 9.26 1.90 1.05
N LEU A 53 9.35 0.66 0.62
CA LEU A 53 8.26 -0.08 -0.03
C LEU A 53 7.96 -1.33 0.80
N ASP A 54 6.87 -1.29 1.54
CA ASP A 54 6.39 -2.46 2.27
C ASP A 54 5.45 -3.33 1.43
N VAL A 55 4.98 -2.76 0.33
CA VAL A 55 4.09 -3.39 -0.65
C VAL A 55 4.59 -3.14 -2.07
N THR A 56 4.43 -4.14 -2.95
CA THR A 56 4.87 -4.09 -4.36
C THR A 56 3.82 -4.69 -5.29
N ASP A 57 3.99 -4.50 -6.60
CA ASP A 57 3.18 -5.14 -7.62
C ASP A 57 4.11 -5.55 -8.79
N PRO A 58 4.29 -6.87 -9.04
CA PRO A 58 3.74 -8.00 -8.30
C PRO A 58 4.31 -8.16 -6.88
N GLU A 59 3.62 -8.93 -6.05
CA GLU A 59 4.06 -9.30 -4.71
C GLU A 59 4.09 -10.84 -4.61
N PRO A 60 5.24 -11.46 -4.26
CA PRO A 60 6.51 -10.84 -3.95
C PRO A 60 7.19 -10.16 -5.15
N LEU A 61 8.03 -9.15 -4.87
CA LEU A 61 8.80 -8.46 -5.90
C LEU A 61 9.81 -9.41 -6.55
N PRO A 62 9.90 -9.49 -7.90
CA PRO A 62 10.85 -10.35 -8.60
C PRO A 62 12.29 -10.15 -8.15
N GLN A 63 13.06 -11.23 -8.08
CA GLN A 63 14.45 -11.21 -7.55
C GLN A 63 15.40 -10.33 -8.38
N ASP A 64 15.15 -10.18 -9.67
CA ASP A 64 15.90 -9.36 -10.60
C ASP A 64 15.42 -7.91 -10.72
N HIS A 65 14.44 -7.53 -9.89
CA HIS A 65 13.89 -6.18 -9.94
C HIS A 65 14.90 -5.14 -9.45
N TRP A 66 15.02 -4.03 -10.17
CA TRP A 66 15.98 -2.95 -9.92
C TRP A 66 15.98 -2.40 -8.49
N ALA A 67 14.83 -2.41 -7.81
CA ALA A 67 14.68 -1.87 -6.46
C ALA A 67 15.53 -2.60 -5.41
N TRP A 68 15.89 -3.88 -5.64
CA TRP A 68 16.76 -4.62 -4.74
C TRP A 68 18.21 -4.12 -4.74
N ALA A 69 18.66 -3.60 -5.88
CA ALA A 69 20.03 -3.12 -6.05
C ALA A 69 20.20 -1.61 -5.81
N ASP A 70 19.11 -0.86 -5.68
CA ASP A 70 19.17 0.59 -5.49
C ASP A 70 19.32 0.93 -3.99
N PRO A 71 20.44 1.52 -3.56
CA PRO A 71 20.69 1.85 -2.15
C PRO A 71 19.74 2.91 -1.58
N ARG A 72 18.99 3.59 -2.43
CA ARG A 72 17.96 4.57 -2.03
C ARG A 72 16.62 3.92 -1.70
N VAL A 73 16.47 2.60 -1.97
CA VAL A 73 15.21 1.87 -1.80
C VAL A 73 15.35 0.81 -0.71
N ILE A 74 14.41 0.79 0.22
CA ILE A 74 14.26 -0.27 1.21
C ILE A 74 12.97 -1.02 0.87
N VAL A 75 13.06 -2.34 0.72
CA VAL A 75 11.89 -3.21 0.53
C VAL A 75 11.69 -4.05 1.78
N THR A 76 10.49 -4.06 2.31
CA THR A 76 10.08 -4.92 3.44
C THR A 76 8.92 -5.84 3.01
N PRO A 77 8.74 -7.02 3.64
CA PRO A 77 7.85 -8.04 3.13
C PRO A 77 6.41 -7.89 3.67
N HIS A 78 5.77 -6.74 3.45
CA HIS A 78 4.39 -6.43 3.84
C HIS A 78 4.15 -6.64 5.34
N VAL A 79 4.99 -6.03 6.18
CA VAL A 79 5.01 -6.17 7.64
C VAL A 79 4.80 -4.85 8.39
N ALA A 80 4.46 -3.78 7.68
CA ALA A 80 4.27 -2.45 8.28
C ALA A 80 3.06 -2.37 9.23
N SER A 81 2.21 -3.39 9.26
CA SER A 81 1.05 -3.46 10.13
C SER A 81 0.94 -4.84 10.75
N GLU A 82 0.99 -4.92 12.07
CA GLU A 82 0.65 -6.12 12.82
C GLU A 82 -0.80 -6.08 13.27
N THR A 83 -1.52 -7.19 13.06
CA THR A 83 -2.88 -7.35 13.57
C THR A 83 -2.82 -7.67 15.05
N ASN A 84 -3.45 -6.83 15.89
CA ASN A 84 -3.68 -7.18 17.27
C ASN A 84 -4.68 -8.36 17.36
N HIS A 85 -4.18 -9.54 17.75
CA HIS A 85 -4.98 -10.77 17.78
C HIS A 85 -6.21 -10.66 18.70
N ALA A 86 -6.09 -9.95 19.83
CA ALA A 86 -7.21 -9.77 20.76
C ALA A 86 -8.30 -8.88 20.14
N GLU A 87 -7.92 -7.79 19.48
CA GLU A 87 -8.87 -6.92 18.76
C GLU A 87 -9.48 -7.64 17.57
N GLY A 88 -8.70 -8.40 16.82
CA GLY A 88 -9.18 -9.24 15.72
C GLY A 88 -10.22 -10.26 16.17
N ALA A 89 -9.96 -10.97 17.28
CA ALA A 89 -10.91 -11.91 17.86
C ALA A 89 -12.17 -11.23 18.36
N ALA A 90 -12.05 -10.08 19.03
CA ALA A 90 -13.19 -9.30 19.50
C ALA A 90 -14.06 -8.82 18.33
N HIS A 91 -13.42 -8.34 17.24
CA HIS A 91 -14.14 -7.94 16.04
C HIS A 91 -14.86 -9.10 15.38
N ALA A 92 -14.21 -10.26 15.23
CA ALA A 92 -14.83 -11.47 14.68
C ALA A 92 -16.06 -11.89 15.48
N LEU A 93 -15.98 -11.88 16.81
CA LEU A 93 -17.14 -12.16 17.68
C LEU A 93 -18.26 -11.14 17.51
N ALA A 94 -17.92 -9.86 17.37
CA ALA A 94 -18.91 -8.80 17.11
C ALA A 94 -19.64 -9.02 15.79
N VAL A 95 -18.92 -9.38 14.73
CA VAL A 95 -19.49 -9.71 13.42
C VAL A 95 -20.43 -10.90 13.50
N ILE A 96 -20.01 -12.00 14.15
CA ILE A 96 -20.84 -13.22 14.33
C ILE A 96 -22.14 -12.88 15.08
N ARG A 97 -22.06 -12.11 16.17
CA ARG A 97 -23.24 -11.68 16.95
C ARG A 97 -24.18 -10.81 16.11
N ALA A 98 -23.63 -9.80 15.42
CA ALA A 98 -24.43 -8.91 14.57
C ALA A 98 -25.17 -9.69 13.46
N THR A 99 -24.47 -10.63 12.82
CA THR A 99 -25.07 -11.51 11.78
C THR A 99 -26.22 -12.35 12.36
N ARG A 100 -26.03 -12.97 13.52
CA ARG A 100 -27.07 -13.79 14.17
C ARG A 100 -28.29 -12.99 14.61
N GLU A 101 -28.10 -11.73 14.97
CA GLU A 101 -29.15 -10.84 15.47
C GLU A 101 -29.76 -9.98 14.36
N GLY A 102 -29.35 -10.15 13.11
CA GLY A 102 -29.81 -9.34 11.96
C GLY A 102 -29.47 -7.86 12.07
N ARG A 103 -28.42 -7.51 12.84
CA ARG A 103 -27.93 -6.14 12.99
C ARG A 103 -26.93 -5.78 11.92
N ALA A 104 -26.74 -4.48 11.68
CA ALA A 104 -25.69 -3.99 10.80
C ALA A 104 -24.30 -4.47 11.26
N ILE A 105 -23.49 -4.94 10.31
CA ILE A 105 -22.13 -5.42 10.57
C ILE A 105 -21.18 -4.24 10.46
N PRO A 106 -20.43 -3.89 11.53
CA PRO A 106 -19.44 -2.83 11.47
C PRO A 106 -18.31 -3.17 10.46
N GLY A 107 -17.94 -2.22 9.63
CA GLY A 107 -16.83 -2.40 8.67
C GLY A 107 -17.15 -3.35 7.52
N MET A 108 -18.42 -3.59 7.21
CA MET A 108 -18.82 -4.40 6.06
C MET A 108 -18.33 -3.73 4.76
N VAL A 109 -17.55 -4.49 3.99
CA VAL A 109 -17.05 -4.04 2.69
C VAL A 109 -18.19 -4.01 1.68
N ASP A 110 -18.35 -2.89 0.96
CA ASP A 110 -19.23 -2.82 -0.20
C ASP A 110 -18.49 -3.46 -1.40
N PRO A 111 -18.95 -4.62 -1.92
CA PRO A 111 -18.28 -5.29 -3.02
C PRO A 111 -18.25 -4.47 -4.32
N ARG A 112 -19.10 -3.46 -4.47
CA ARG A 112 -19.12 -2.56 -5.63
C ARG A 112 -18.03 -1.50 -5.54
N ARG A 113 -17.64 -1.13 -4.31
CA ARG A 113 -16.61 -0.12 -4.05
C ARG A 113 -15.24 -0.73 -3.74
N GLY A 114 -15.20 -2.00 -3.27
CA GLY A 114 -13.98 -2.69 -2.87
C GLY A 114 -13.47 -2.29 -1.46
N TYR A 115 -14.26 -1.53 -0.71
CA TYR A 115 -13.96 -1.13 0.68
C TYR A 115 -15.24 -0.81 1.47
#